data_d10be3b109444831bc4ebf12a6f65d27
#
_entry.id   d10be3b109444831bc4ebf12a6f65d27
#
_cell.length_a   1.000
_cell.length_b   1.000
_cell.length_c   1.000
_cell.angle_alpha   90.00
_cell.angle_beta   90.00
_cell.angle_gamma   90.00
#
_symmetry.space_group_name_H-M   'P 1'
#
loop_
_entity.id
_entity.type
_entity.pdbx_description
1 polymer ?
#
loop_
_entity_poly.entity_id
_entity_poly.type
_entity_poly.pdbx_seq_one_letter_code
_entity_poly.pdbx_strand_id
1 'polypeptide(L)'
;MAVEVYPLLARGVFATFGYFVIDGETGRGVLVDPGAQPGLFLSAARERGWKIDAILLTHGHFDHMGAAGELRDAWSAPVRAHELADRYLLDPRLNLSAEHGAPITLAGALKLSDGDRIPVGGIAGALEVLHVPGHTDDSCAFWCEQGGFALVGDAVYEGGPGLTVFPTGDGPRLRESIRKSILELLPDTMLLSGHSRPMAVAMLAASMR
;
A
#
# COMPACT_ATOMS: atom_id res chain seq x y z
N MET A 1 -9.49 1.69 -21.75
CA MET A 1 -8.43 1.17 -20.83
C MET A 1 -8.93 1.37 -19.41
N ALA A 2 -9.12 0.29 -18.66
CA ALA A 2 -9.62 0.35 -17.28
C ALA A 2 -8.55 -0.20 -16.33
N VAL A 3 -8.17 0.58 -15.34
CA VAL A 3 -7.40 0.08 -14.21
C VAL A 3 -8.37 -0.56 -13.23
N GLU A 4 -8.13 -1.82 -12.92
CA GLU A 4 -8.97 -2.62 -12.03
C GLU A 4 -8.19 -2.94 -10.75
N VAL A 5 -8.88 -2.95 -9.59
CA VAL A 5 -8.28 -3.28 -8.30
C VAL A 5 -8.94 -4.53 -7.72
N TYR A 6 -8.09 -5.47 -7.26
CA TYR A 6 -8.53 -6.75 -6.70
C TYR A 6 -7.92 -6.95 -5.31
N PRO A 7 -8.72 -6.85 -4.23
CA PRO A 7 -8.27 -7.12 -2.88
C PRO A 7 -8.02 -8.62 -2.65
N LEU A 8 -6.98 -8.94 -1.90
CA LEU A 8 -6.68 -10.28 -1.43
C LEU A 8 -6.28 -10.23 0.05
N LEU A 9 -7.06 -10.86 0.92
CA LEU A 9 -6.80 -10.86 2.35
C LEU A 9 -5.77 -11.94 2.70
N ALA A 10 -4.53 -11.52 3.00
CA ALA A 10 -3.51 -12.39 3.55
C ALA A 10 -3.67 -12.50 5.07
N ARG A 11 -3.53 -13.73 5.59
CA ARG A 11 -3.67 -14.03 7.02
C ARG A 11 -2.31 -14.40 7.58
N GLY A 12 -1.61 -13.40 8.14
CA GLY A 12 -0.39 -13.56 8.93
C GLY A 12 -0.67 -13.41 10.42
N VAL A 13 0.23 -12.73 11.14
CA VAL A 13 -0.02 -12.28 12.52
C VAL A 13 -1.22 -11.33 12.55
N PHE A 14 -1.26 -10.40 11.60
CA PHE A 14 -2.43 -9.59 11.29
C PHE A 14 -3.02 -10.03 9.96
N ALA A 15 -4.34 -9.83 9.81
CA ALA A 15 -5.02 -10.00 8.53
C ALA A 15 -4.92 -8.68 7.76
N THR A 16 -4.17 -8.67 6.66
CA THR A 16 -3.88 -7.48 5.88
C THR A 16 -4.30 -7.67 4.42
N PHE A 17 -4.97 -6.69 3.86
CA PHE A 17 -5.31 -6.67 2.44
C PHE A 17 -4.09 -6.28 1.60
N GLY A 18 -3.67 -7.18 0.70
CA GLY A 18 -2.86 -6.81 -0.46
C GLY A 18 -3.75 -6.58 -1.67
N TYR A 19 -3.32 -5.73 -2.59
CA TYR A 19 -4.15 -5.30 -3.71
C TYR A 19 -3.41 -5.50 -5.04
N PHE A 20 -3.96 -6.32 -5.92
CA PHE A 20 -3.56 -6.29 -7.32
C PHE A 20 -4.21 -5.10 -8.01
N VAL A 21 -3.41 -4.31 -8.70
CA VAL A 21 -3.86 -3.21 -9.56
C VAL A 21 -3.45 -3.56 -10.99
N ILE A 22 -4.44 -3.84 -11.83
CA ILE A 22 -4.24 -4.49 -13.11
C ILE A 22 -4.82 -3.64 -14.26
N ASP A 23 -4.09 -3.55 -15.34
CA ASP A 23 -4.61 -3.11 -16.62
C ASP A 23 -5.47 -4.24 -17.21
N GLY A 24 -6.78 -4.03 -17.26
CA GLY A 24 -7.75 -5.03 -17.70
C GLY A 24 -7.60 -5.49 -19.16
N GLU A 25 -6.90 -4.72 -20.00
CA GLU A 25 -6.66 -5.10 -21.40
C GLU A 25 -5.43 -6.01 -21.54
N THR A 26 -4.37 -5.73 -20.79
CA THR A 26 -3.10 -6.44 -20.96
C THR A 26 -2.87 -7.54 -19.92
N GLY A 27 -3.62 -7.53 -18.81
CA GLY A 27 -3.41 -8.42 -17.67
C GLY A 27 -2.09 -8.13 -16.93
N ARG A 28 -1.47 -6.96 -17.16
CA ARG A 28 -0.24 -6.54 -16.48
C ARG A 28 -0.56 -5.52 -15.38
N GLY A 29 0.26 -5.48 -14.35
CA GLY A 29 0.04 -4.50 -13.29
C GLY A 29 1.02 -4.59 -12.15
N VAL A 30 0.58 -4.12 -10.99
CA VAL A 30 1.37 -4.08 -9.77
C VAL A 30 0.64 -4.78 -8.63
N LEU A 31 1.40 -5.21 -7.62
CA LEU A 31 0.85 -5.70 -6.35
C LEU A 31 1.22 -4.71 -5.25
N VAL A 32 0.26 -4.33 -4.42
CA VAL A 32 0.45 -3.41 -3.28
C VAL A 32 0.28 -4.17 -1.98
N ASP A 33 1.20 -3.97 -1.02
CA ASP A 33 1.20 -4.49 0.35
C ASP A 33 0.98 -6.00 0.49
N PRO A 34 1.84 -6.85 -0.08
CA PRO A 34 1.76 -8.29 0.15
C PRO A 34 2.35 -8.66 1.52
N GLY A 35 1.52 -8.59 2.58
CA GLY A 35 1.99 -8.71 3.96
C GLY A 35 2.37 -10.11 4.40
N ALA A 36 1.72 -11.15 3.89
CA ALA A 36 1.96 -12.54 4.27
C ALA A 36 1.52 -13.51 3.17
N GLN A 37 1.77 -14.82 3.37
CA GLN A 37 1.26 -15.88 2.49
C GLN A 37 1.60 -15.69 0.99
N PRO A 38 2.88 -15.62 0.60
CA PRO A 38 3.29 -15.37 -0.79
C PRO A 38 2.65 -16.35 -1.78
N GLY A 39 2.47 -17.62 -1.41
CA GLY A 39 1.80 -18.63 -2.24
C GLY A 39 0.36 -18.27 -2.63
N LEU A 40 -0.35 -17.49 -1.79
CA LEU A 40 -1.70 -17.00 -2.08
C LEU A 40 -1.68 -16.01 -3.27
N PHE A 41 -0.74 -15.06 -3.27
CA PHE A 41 -0.57 -14.09 -4.34
C PHE A 41 -0.06 -14.74 -5.63
N LEU A 42 0.89 -15.68 -5.52
CA LEU A 42 1.41 -16.43 -6.67
C LEU A 42 0.29 -17.23 -7.36
N SER A 43 -0.54 -17.91 -6.60
CA SER A 43 -1.68 -18.68 -7.13
C SER A 43 -2.70 -17.77 -7.80
N ALA A 44 -3.08 -16.67 -7.15
CA ALA A 44 -4.04 -15.71 -7.70
C ALA A 44 -3.59 -15.11 -9.03
N ALA A 45 -2.32 -14.68 -9.12
CA ALA A 45 -1.76 -14.13 -10.35
C ALA A 45 -1.70 -15.18 -11.46
N ARG A 46 -1.27 -16.40 -11.15
CA ARG A 46 -1.19 -17.51 -12.12
C ARG A 46 -2.58 -17.91 -12.66
N GLU A 47 -3.57 -18.06 -11.79
CA GLU A 47 -4.93 -18.47 -12.17
C GLU A 47 -5.59 -17.46 -13.11
N ARG A 48 -5.27 -16.18 -12.96
CA ARG A 48 -5.80 -15.09 -13.80
C ARG A 48 -4.90 -14.72 -14.99
N GLY A 49 -3.73 -15.34 -15.09
CA GLY A 49 -2.75 -15.01 -16.15
C GLY A 49 -2.13 -13.62 -16.02
N TRP A 50 -2.13 -13.05 -14.80
CA TRP A 50 -1.58 -11.73 -14.57
C TRP A 50 -0.04 -11.73 -14.56
N LYS A 51 0.54 -10.63 -15.04
CA LYS A 51 1.98 -10.36 -15.01
C LYS A 51 2.24 -9.14 -14.12
N ILE A 52 3.00 -9.34 -13.06
CA ILE A 52 3.28 -8.29 -12.08
C ILE A 52 4.59 -7.61 -12.41
N ASP A 53 4.53 -6.31 -12.69
CA ASP A 53 5.65 -5.48 -13.13
C ASP A 53 6.43 -4.86 -11.95
N ALA A 54 5.75 -4.66 -10.81
CA ALA A 54 6.37 -4.16 -9.58
C ALA A 54 5.53 -4.53 -8.35
N ILE A 55 6.16 -4.52 -7.19
CA ILE A 55 5.52 -4.59 -5.88
C ILE A 55 5.67 -3.22 -5.24
N LEU A 56 4.58 -2.65 -4.76
CA LEU A 56 4.55 -1.35 -4.11
C LEU A 56 4.25 -1.52 -2.62
N LEU A 57 4.90 -0.74 -1.77
CA LEU A 57 4.64 -0.73 -0.34
C LEU A 57 4.12 0.65 0.07
N THR A 58 2.97 0.69 0.75
CA THR A 58 2.45 1.93 1.33
C THR A 58 3.32 2.40 2.49
N HIS A 59 3.87 1.46 3.26
CA HIS A 59 4.83 1.71 4.35
C HIS A 59 5.58 0.43 4.73
N GLY A 60 6.55 0.55 5.63
CA GLY A 60 7.48 -0.52 5.92
C GLY A 60 7.10 -1.43 7.09
N HIS A 61 5.87 -1.47 7.60
CA HIS A 61 5.49 -2.46 8.62
C HIS A 61 5.47 -3.88 8.06
N PHE A 62 5.83 -4.86 8.90
CA PHE A 62 6.06 -6.24 8.47
C PHE A 62 4.83 -6.91 7.86
N ASP A 63 3.65 -6.56 8.31
CA ASP A 63 2.39 -7.12 7.83
C ASP A 63 1.91 -6.51 6.50
N HIS A 64 2.63 -5.51 5.98
CA HIS A 64 2.49 -4.99 4.61
C HIS A 64 3.61 -5.45 3.66
N MET A 65 4.81 -5.74 4.20
CA MET A 65 5.97 -6.09 3.37
C MET A 65 6.39 -7.56 3.43
N GLY A 66 5.83 -8.36 4.34
CA GLY A 66 6.38 -9.65 4.74
C GLY A 66 6.53 -10.69 3.64
N ALA A 67 5.68 -10.67 2.61
CA ALA A 67 5.79 -11.53 1.45
C ALA A 67 6.53 -10.87 0.26
N ALA A 68 6.85 -9.57 0.33
CA ALA A 68 7.38 -8.81 -0.80
C ALA A 68 8.73 -9.36 -1.32
N GLY A 69 9.60 -9.83 -0.44
CA GLY A 69 10.89 -10.38 -0.81
C GLY A 69 10.78 -11.66 -1.64
N GLU A 70 9.96 -12.62 -1.19
CA GLU A 70 9.74 -13.87 -1.92
C GLU A 70 9.04 -13.64 -3.26
N LEU A 71 8.05 -12.73 -3.29
CA LEU A 71 7.32 -12.39 -4.51
C LEU A 71 8.19 -11.63 -5.51
N ARG A 72 9.07 -10.73 -5.04
CA ARG A 72 10.10 -10.06 -5.86
C ARG A 72 10.94 -11.07 -6.61
N ASP A 73 11.43 -12.07 -5.89
CA ASP A 73 12.33 -13.09 -6.45
C ASP A 73 11.59 -14.01 -7.41
N ALA A 74 10.35 -14.40 -7.08
CA ALA A 74 9.52 -15.28 -7.93
C ALA A 74 9.11 -14.62 -9.25
N TRP A 75 8.79 -13.32 -9.26
CA TRP A 75 8.36 -12.59 -10.46
C TRP A 75 9.47 -11.79 -11.13
N SER A 76 10.66 -11.70 -10.51
CA SER A 76 11.73 -10.77 -10.93
C SER A 76 11.19 -9.32 -11.04
N ALA A 77 10.26 -8.96 -10.16
CA ALA A 77 9.59 -7.67 -10.14
C ALA A 77 10.18 -6.79 -9.03
N PRO A 78 10.63 -5.56 -9.29
CA PRO A 78 11.21 -4.72 -8.26
C PRO A 78 10.19 -4.36 -7.17
N VAL A 79 10.66 -4.28 -5.92
CA VAL A 79 9.91 -3.63 -4.85
C VAL A 79 10.17 -2.14 -4.89
N ARG A 80 9.13 -1.33 -4.73
CA ARG A 80 9.20 0.13 -4.66
C ARG A 80 8.54 0.61 -3.37
N ALA A 81 9.17 1.55 -2.68
CA ALA A 81 8.69 2.12 -1.44
C ALA A 81 9.15 3.56 -1.30
N HIS A 82 8.51 4.33 -0.43
CA HIS A 82 8.90 5.71 -0.17
C HIS A 82 10.40 5.84 0.18
N GLU A 83 11.02 6.97 -0.13
CA GLU A 83 12.45 7.20 0.08
C GLU A 83 12.90 6.98 1.54
N LEU A 84 12.01 7.18 2.51
CA LEU A 84 12.27 6.94 3.94
C LEU A 84 12.09 5.47 4.37
N ALA A 85 11.59 4.60 3.51
CA ALA A 85 11.20 3.23 3.87
C ALA A 85 12.36 2.35 4.35
N ASP A 86 13.61 2.60 3.92
CA ASP A 86 14.76 1.80 4.35
C ASP A 86 14.92 1.74 5.87
N ARG A 87 14.48 2.78 6.60
CA ARG A 87 14.50 2.80 8.07
C ARG A 87 13.69 1.65 8.67
N TYR A 88 12.57 1.30 8.04
CA TYR A 88 11.67 0.24 8.46
C TYR A 88 12.06 -1.09 7.83
N LEU A 89 12.28 -1.10 6.53
CA LEU A 89 12.58 -2.31 5.77
C LEU A 89 13.83 -3.03 6.28
N LEU A 90 14.78 -2.32 6.88
CA LEU A 90 16.05 -2.87 7.39
C LEU A 90 16.11 -3.01 8.91
N ASP A 91 15.16 -2.47 9.67
CA ASP A 91 15.13 -2.58 11.15
C ASP A 91 13.86 -3.31 11.63
N PRO A 92 13.99 -4.56 12.09
CA PRO A 92 12.86 -5.35 12.60
C PRO A 92 12.13 -4.73 13.80
N ARG A 93 12.74 -3.80 14.52
CA ARG A 93 12.08 -3.08 15.63
C ARG A 93 11.18 -1.98 15.08
N LEU A 94 11.62 -1.27 14.05
CA LEU A 94 10.82 -0.22 13.43
C LEU A 94 9.69 -0.79 12.56
N ASN A 95 9.94 -1.92 11.88
CA ASN A 95 8.88 -2.61 11.12
C ASN A 95 8.02 -3.54 11.97
N LEU A 96 8.24 -3.60 13.28
CA LEU A 96 7.50 -4.36 14.29
C LEU A 96 7.66 -5.89 14.22
N SER A 97 8.41 -6.45 13.27
CA SER A 97 8.55 -7.90 13.13
C SER A 97 9.31 -8.55 14.31
N ALA A 98 10.20 -7.81 14.97
CA ALA A 98 10.93 -8.30 16.15
C ALA A 98 10.00 -8.67 17.31
N GLU A 99 8.83 -8.02 17.44
CA GLU A 99 7.87 -8.25 18.52
C GLU A 99 6.89 -9.38 18.18
N HIS A 100 6.84 -9.82 16.92
CA HIS A 100 5.84 -10.75 16.39
C HIS A 100 6.43 -12.07 15.87
N GLY A 101 7.59 -12.46 16.35
CA GLY A 101 8.10 -13.83 16.21
C GLY A 101 9.31 -14.02 15.32
N ALA A 102 9.32 -13.59 14.06
CA ALA A 102 10.44 -13.77 13.15
C ALA A 102 10.88 -12.41 12.57
N PRO A 103 12.04 -11.87 12.97
CA PRO A 103 12.55 -10.64 12.40
C PRO A 103 12.67 -10.70 10.89
N ILE A 104 12.06 -9.76 10.19
CA ILE A 104 12.04 -9.66 8.73
C ILE A 104 12.79 -8.40 8.31
N THR A 105 13.60 -8.51 7.26
CA THR A 105 14.21 -7.36 6.58
C THR A 105 14.06 -7.49 5.08
N LEU A 106 13.98 -6.36 4.40
CA LEU A 106 13.85 -6.28 2.95
C LEU A 106 14.78 -5.19 2.41
N ALA A 107 15.84 -5.62 1.74
CA ALA A 107 16.79 -4.69 1.13
C ALA A 107 16.52 -4.48 -0.37
N GLY A 108 17.00 -3.35 -0.90
CA GLY A 108 17.02 -3.09 -2.35
C GLY A 108 15.69 -2.58 -2.91
N ALA A 109 14.82 -1.98 -2.10
CA ALA A 109 13.64 -1.30 -2.60
C ALA A 109 14.04 -0.04 -3.38
N LEU A 110 13.45 0.14 -4.56
CA LEU A 110 13.57 1.36 -5.37
C LEU A 110 12.75 2.48 -4.72
N LYS A 111 13.29 3.69 -4.76
CA LYS A 111 12.69 4.83 -4.06
C LYS A 111 11.55 5.45 -4.84
N LEU A 112 10.52 5.84 -4.10
CA LEU A 112 9.40 6.65 -4.54
C LEU A 112 9.37 7.96 -3.76
N SER A 113 8.99 9.03 -4.42
CA SER A 113 8.78 10.35 -3.83
C SER A 113 7.33 10.80 -4.04
N ASP A 114 6.90 11.77 -3.24
CA ASP A 114 5.59 12.41 -3.41
C ASP A 114 5.42 12.97 -4.82
N GLY A 115 4.26 12.73 -5.44
CA GLY A 115 3.96 13.13 -6.81
C GLY A 115 4.50 12.21 -7.91
N ASP A 116 5.29 11.17 -7.57
CA ASP A 116 5.73 10.19 -8.57
C ASP A 116 4.54 9.50 -9.23
N ARG A 117 4.67 9.23 -10.54
CA ARG A 117 3.63 8.54 -11.31
C ARG A 117 4.10 7.17 -11.76
N ILE A 118 3.36 6.15 -11.34
CA ILE A 118 3.69 4.74 -11.56
C ILE A 118 2.79 4.20 -12.68
N PRO A 119 3.36 3.55 -13.71
CA PRO A 119 2.56 2.89 -14.74
C PRO A 119 1.91 1.61 -14.20
N VAL A 120 0.73 1.29 -14.71
CA VAL A 120 0.04 0.00 -14.50
C VAL A 120 -0.18 -0.64 -15.87
N GLY A 121 0.54 -1.73 -16.14
CA GLY A 121 0.52 -2.35 -17.46
C GLY A 121 0.93 -1.38 -18.57
N GLY A 122 0.02 -1.15 -19.52
CA GLY A 122 0.21 -0.19 -20.62
C GLY A 122 -0.21 1.25 -20.31
N ILE A 123 -0.76 1.51 -19.11
CA ILE A 123 -1.33 2.81 -18.73
C ILE A 123 -0.27 3.63 -18.00
N ALA A 124 0.29 4.62 -18.70
CA ALA A 124 1.31 5.50 -18.15
C ALA A 124 0.75 6.36 -17.00
N GLY A 125 1.47 6.41 -15.87
CA GLY A 125 1.13 7.27 -14.74
C GLY A 125 -0.23 6.98 -14.09
N ALA A 126 -0.68 5.72 -14.15
CA ALA A 126 -1.97 5.30 -13.63
C ALA A 126 -2.13 5.47 -12.11
N LEU A 127 -1.02 5.36 -11.35
CA LEU A 127 -1.00 5.61 -9.93
C LEU A 127 -0.13 6.83 -9.61
N GLU A 128 -0.62 7.71 -8.78
CA GLU A 128 0.13 8.83 -8.20
C GLU A 128 0.49 8.50 -6.75
N VAL A 129 1.75 8.75 -6.38
CA VAL A 129 2.23 8.60 -5.00
C VAL A 129 1.87 9.85 -4.22
N LEU A 130 1.15 9.68 -3.10
CA LEU A 130 0.82 10.74 -2.15
C LEU A 130 1.54 10.43 -0.84
N HIS A 131 2.46 11.27 -0.38
CA HIS A 131 3.10 11.11 0.93
C HIS A 131 2.13 11.50 2.03
N VAL A 132 1.79 10.55 2.90
CA VAL A 132 0.78 10.70 3.98
C VAL A 132 1.38 10.27 5.33
N PRO A 133 2.43 10.95 5.80
CA PRO A 133 3.13 10.56 7.03
C PRO A 133 2.28 10.77 8.28
N GLY A 134 2.55 9.93 9.29
CA GLY A 134 1.95 10.03 10.61
C GLY A 134 1.53 8.70 11.22
N HIS A 135 1.09 7.68 10.44
CA HIS A 135 1.12 6.30 10.91
C HIS A 135 2.58 5.84 11.04
N THR A 136 3.35 6.03 9.99
CA THR A 136 4.82 5.99 9.95
C THR A 136 5.35 7.19 9.16
N ASP A 137 6.67 7.46 9.22
CA ASP A 137 7.29 8.57 8.45
C ASP A 137 7.25 8.31 6.94
N ASP A 138 7.34 7.05 6.53
CA ASP A 138 7.38 6.59 5.14
C ASP A 138 6.00 6.29 4.55
N SER A 139 4.93 6.49 5.32
CA SER A 139 3.57 6.21 4.85
C SER A 139 3.23 7.00 3.59
N CYS A 140 2.77 6.30 2.56
CA CYS A 140 2.25 6.89 1.34
C CYS A 140 0.95 6.19 0.91
N ALA A 141 0.20 6.86 0.05
CA ALA A 141 -0.96 6.29 -0.63
C ALA A 141 -0.69 6.24 -2.14
N PHE A 142 -1.36 5.32 -2.83
CA PHE A 142 -1.32 5.21 -4.28
C PHE A 142 -2.70 5.54 -4.85
N TRP A 143 -2.83 6.71 -5.45
CA TRP A 143 -4.09 7.20 -6.00
C TRP A 143 -4.23 6.87 -7.47
N CYS A 144 -5.35 6.27 -7.84
CA CYS A 144 -5.76 6.01 -9.21
C CYS A 144 -7.00 6.85 -9.54
N GLU A 145 -6.80 8.02 -10.16
CA GLU A 145 -7.89 8.93 -10.52
C GLU A 145 -8.90 8.25 -11.45
N GLN A 146 -8.42 7.66 -12.53
CA GLN A 146 -9.28 6.98 -13.52
C GLN A 146 -9.99 5.73 -13.00
N GLY A 147 -9.43 5.10 -11.95
CA GLY A 147 -10.04 3.95 -11.27
C GLY A 147 -10.98 4.36 -10.12
N GLY A 148 -10.97 5.64 -9.72
CA GLY A 148 -11.79 6.16 -8.62
C GLY A 148 -11.42 5.60 -7.24
N PHE A 149 -10.14 5.22 -7.01
CA PHE A 149 -9.69 4.67 -5.74
C PHE A 149 -8.32 5.19 -5.30
N ALA A 150 -8.03 5.07 -4.00
CA ALA A 150 -6.71 5.26 -3.43
C ALA A 150 -6.40 4.12 -2.44
N LEU A 151 -5.22 3.51 -2.57
CA LEU A 151 -4.68 2.50 -1.66
C LEU A 151 -3.94 3.25 -0.55
N VAL A 152 -4.52 3.30 0.64
CA VAL A 152 -4.09 4.22 1.71
C VAL A 152 -3.29 3.54 2.82
N GLY A 153 -3.03 2.23 2.68
CA GLY A 153 -2.36 1.45 3.74
C GLY A 153 -3.05 1.66 5.08
N ASP A 154 -2.27 2.09 6.05
CA ASP A 154 -2.72 2.32 7.42
C ASP A 154 -2.86 3.81 7.78
N ALA A 155 -2.85 4.69 6.79
CA ALA A 155 -3.13 6.11 7.03
C ALA A 155 -4.60 6.36 7.38
N VAL A 156 -5.53 5.54 6.84
CA VAL A 156 -6.98 5.67 7.05
C VAL A 156 -7.58 4.29 7.25
N TYR A 157 -8.46 4.17 8.26
CA TYR A 157 -9.33 3.01 8.46
C TYR A 157 -10.80 3.38 8.31
N GLU A 158 -11.70 2.40 8.25
CA GLU A 158 -13.12 2.64 8.33
C GLU A 158 -13.44 3.42 9.62
N GLY A 159 -13.94 4.64 9.48
CA GLY A 159 -14.29 5.51 10.59
C GLY A 159 -13.28 6.63 10.91
N GLY A 160 -12.09 6.67 10.33
CA GLY A 160 -11.19 7.79 10.57
C GLY A 160 -9.70 7.51 10.32
N PRO A 161 -8.82 8.35 10.87
CA PRO A 161 -7.37 8.17 10.78
C PRO A 161 -6.92 6.85 11.39
N GLY A 162 -5.86 6.29 10.82
CA GLY A 162 -5.18 5.10 11.32
C GLY A 162 -4.49 5.29 12.68
N LEU A 163 -3.96 4.21 13.21
CA LEU A 163 -3.25 4.21 14.49
C LEU A 163 -1.90 4.91 14.39
N THR A 164 -1.49 5.58 15.48
CA THR A 164 -0.21 6.30 15.55
C THR A 164 0.54 5.99 16.85
N VAL A 165 0.31 4.81 17.43
CA VAL A 165 0.91 4.37 18.69
C VAL A 165 2.25 3.67 18.52
N PHE A 166 2.63 3.40 17.29
CA PHE A 166 3.86 2.70 16.91
C PHE A 166 5.06 3.65 16.84
N PRO A 167 6.30 3.13 16.77
CA PRO A 167 7.49 3.95 16.55
C PRO A 167 7.32 4.90 15.36
N THR A 168 7.70 6.16 15.53
CA THR A 168 7.53 7.27 14.58
C THR A 168 6.09 7.74 14.33
N GLY A 169 5.10 7.13 15.00
CA GLY A 169 3.70 7.55 14.89
C GLY A 169 3.47 8.96 15.44
N ASP A 170 2.71 9.77 14.69
CA ASP A 170 2.38 11.17 15.02
C ASP A 170 0.93 11.47 14.58
N GLY A 171 0.03 11.45 15.55
CA GLY A 171 -1.39 11.65 15.29
C GLY A 171 -1.75 13.03 14.69
N PRO A 172 -1.24 14.14 15.23
CA PRO A 172 -1.38 15.46 14.64
C PRO A 172 -0.90 15.52 13.18
N ARG A 173 0.28 14.97 12.89
CA ARG A 173 0.85 14.92 11.54
C ARG A 173 -0.01 14.08 10.59
N LEU A 174 -0.48 12.93 11.04
CA LEU A 174 -1.39 12.08 10.23
C LEU A 174 -2.66 12.83 9.84
N ARG A 175 -3.31 13.52 10.81
CA ARG A 175 -4.50 14.32 10.53
C ARG A 175 -4.24 15.46 9.54
N GLU A 176 -3.08 16.09 9.64
CA GLU A 176 -2.67 17.14 8.70
C GLU A 176 -2.43 16.56 7.29
N SER A 177 -1.71 15.44 7.19
CA SER A 177 -1.44 14.74 5.93
C SER A 177 -2.74 14.29 5.25
N ILE A 178 -3.67 13.71 6.01
CA ILE A 178 -4.99 13.34 5.49
C ILE A 178 -5.73 14.55 4.92
N ARG A 179 -5.73 15.68 5.64
CA ARG A 179 -6.41 16.90 5.15
C ARG A 179 -5.79 17.45 3.87
N LYS A 180 -4.45 17.42 3.76
CA LYS A 180 -3.73 18.01 2.63
C LYS A 180 -3.70 17.13 1.37
N SER A 181 -3.83 15.81 1.53
CA SER A 181 -3.66 14.88 0.42
C SER A 181 -4.92 14.05 0.17
N ILE A 182 -5.46 13.38 1.20
CA ILE A 182 -6.57 12.45 1.00
C ILE A 182 -7.91 13.17 0.85
N LEU A 183 -8.17 14.22 1.64
CA LEU A 183 -9.44 14.97 1.55
C LEU A 183 -9.50 15.90 0.33
N GLU A 184 -8.40 16.11 -0.39
CA GLU A 184 -8.38 16.84 -1.66
C GLU A 184 -8.80 15.96 -2.85
N LEU A 185 -8.88 14.64 -2.67
CA LEU A 185 -9.37 13.72 -3.69
C LEU A 185 -10.88 13.89 -3.89
N LEU A 186 -11.39 13.41 -5.02
CA LEU A 186 -12.83 13.47 -5.32
C LEU A 186 -13.64 12.79 -4.21
N PRO A 187 -14.79 13.34 -3.82
CA PRO A 187 -15.59 12.84 -2.69
C PRO A 187 -16.03 11.37 -2.79
N ASP A 188 -16.17 10.85 -4.00
CA ASP A 188 -16.55 9.47 -4.31
C ASP A 188 -15.35 8.52 -4.48
N THR A 189 -14.11 9.03 -4.39
CA THR A 189 -12.91 8.18 -4.40
C THR A 189 -12.97 7.18 -3.26
N MET A 190 -12.82 5.88 -3.59
CA MET A 190 -12.81 4.80 -2.62
C MET A 190 -11.44 4.64 -1.98
N LEU A 191 -11.36 4.80 -0.67
CA LEU A 191 -10.16 4.57 0.13
C LEU A 191 -10.08 3.07 0.49
N LEU A 192 -9.00 2.43 0.11
CA LEU A 192 -8.73 1.00 0.30
C LEU A 192 -7.61 0.85 1.32
N SER A 193 -7.95 0.43 2.52
CA SER A 193 -7.06 0.31 3.69
C SER A 193 -6.44 -1.09 3.79
N GLY A 194 -5.34 -1.21 4.55
CA GLY A 194 -4.74 -2.51 4.89
C GLY A 194 -5.63 -3.39 5.77
N HIS A 195 -6.45 -2.81 6.66
CA HIS A 195 -7.12 -3.57 7.72
C HIS A 195 -8.63 -3.33 7.86
N SER A 196 -9.22 -2.51 7.02
CA SER A 196 -10.64 -2.18 7.15
C SER A 196 -11.40 -2.24 5.83
N ARG A 197 -12.72 -2.10 5.89
CA ARG A 197 -13.56 -2.02 4.70
C ARG A 197 -13.27 -0.74 3.92
N PRO A 198 -13.50 -0.74 2.60
CA PRO A 198 -13.44 0.46 1.79
C PRO A 198 -14.36 1.55 2.32
N MET A 199 -13.92 2.80 2.22
CA MET A 199 -14.69 3.99 2.63
C MET A 199 -14.52 5.11 1.61
N ALA A 200 -15.58 5.84 1.27
CA ALA A 200 -15.47 6.99 0.40
C ALA A 200 -14.81 8.20 1.11
N VAL A 201 -14.08 9.03 0.38
CA VAL A 201 -13.49 10.28 0.90
C VAL A 201 -14.53 11.15 1.59
N ALA A 202 -15.74 11.26 1.04
CA ALA A 202 -16.83 12.02 1.67
C ALA A 202 -17.18 11.53 3.08
N MET A 203 -17.12 10.22 3.34
CA MET A 203 -17.36 9.64 4.66
C MET A 203 -16.23 9.96 5.63
N LEU A 204 -14.99 9.88 5.18
CA LEU A 204 -13.82 10.29 5.97
C LEU A 204 -13.92 11.77 6.35
N ALA A 205 -14.22 12.64 5.38
CA ALA A 205 -14.40 14.07 5.62
C ALA A 205 -15.47 14.37 6.68
N ALA A 206 -16.56 13.59 6.71
CA ALA A 206 -17.61 13.72 7.73
C ALA A 206 -17.12 13.30 9.13
N SER A 207 -16.28 12.28 9.24
CA SER A 207 -15.74 11.78 10.52
C SER A 207 -14.63 12.64 11.12
N MET A 208 -14.02 13.52 10.32
CA MET A 208 -12.90 14.38 10.72
C MET A 208 -13.30 15.83 11.07
N ARG A 209 -14.60 16.13 11.14
CA ARG A 209 -15.15 17.45 11.51
C ARG A 209 -15.20 17.70 13.04
#